data_7ae017c43e8cd36bddbf2f74454157f3
#
_entry.id   7ae017c43e8cd36bddbf2f74454157f3
#
_cell.length_a   1.000
_cell.length_b   1.000
_cell.length_c   1.000
_cell.angle_alpha   90.00
_cell.angle_beta   90.00
_cell.angle_gamma   90.00
#
_symmetry.space_group_name_H-M   'P 1'
#
loop_
_entity.id
_entity.type
_entity.pdbx_description
1 polymer ?
#
loop_
_entity_poly.entity_id
_entity_poly.type
_entity_poly.pdbx_seq_one_letter_code
_entity_poly.pdbx_strand_id
1 'polypeptide(L)'
;VDEASRFDMFRTDLVMVTGENSELAAKYGADQSFTLADVATGDYAVAVGDESVPAGNYADQALSTVGCYTDPSGKTGSDITGKGGTFDGTPLDGKVNLQTSVGNVCKQAESGAVDVAFVYSSDVYRFGGVKVIGVVPNDTHKKIIYPAAVCTDSKQAEAAAEFLDW
;
A
#
# COMPACT_ATOMS: atom_id res chain seq x y z
N VAL A 1 6.71 8.74 23.82
CA VAL A 1 5.29 8.36 24.03
C VAL A 1 5.16 7.53 25.30
N ASP A 2 4.01 7.61 25.93
CA ASP A 2 3.64 6.72 27.03
C ASP A 2 3.20 5.37 26.44
N GLU A 3 4.04 4.35 26.56
CA GLU A 3 3.76 3.01 26.00
C GLU A 3 2.53 2.36 26.63
N ALA A 4 2.16 2.71 27.87
CA ALA A 4 0.96 2.19 28.51
C ALA A 4 -0.33 2.73 27.89
N SER A 5 -0.28 3.91 27.27
CA SER A 5 -1.40 4.53 26.55
C SER A 5 -1.47 4.15 25.07
N ARG A 6 -0.50 3.36 24.57
CA ARG A 6 -0.43 2.99 23.16
C ARG A 6 -1.46 1.93 22.81
N PHE A 7 -2.26 2.18 21.76
CA PHE A 7 -3.19 1.21 21.21
C PHE A 7 -3.37 1.38 19.69
N ASP A 8 -3.89 0.35 19.05
CA ASP A 8 -4.17 0.35 17.60
C ASP A 8 -5.49 1.09 17.35
N MET A 9 -5.41 2.35 16.96
CA MET A 9 -6.57 3.22 16.80
C MET A 9 -7.37 2.92 15.52
N PHE A 10 -6.67 2.82 14.38
CA PHE A 10 -7.28 2.56 13.08
C PHE A 10 -6.54 1.48 12.32
N ARG A 11 -7.25 0.86 11.39
CA ARG A 11 -6.72 -0.04 10.37
C ARG A 11 -7.09 0.49 9.00
N THR A 12 -6.29 0.16 7.98
CA THR A 12 -6.60 0.45 6.59
C THR A 12 -6.24 -0.76 5.73
N ASP A 13 -6.82 -0.82 4.55
CA ASP A 13 -6.49 -1.82 3.55
C ASP A 13 -5.51 -1.23 2.55
N LEU A 14 -4.62 -2.07 2.04
CA LEU A 14 -3.86 -1.81 0.83
C LEU A 14 -4.74 -2.14 -0.37
N VAL A 15 -4.84 -1.23 -1.32
CA VAL A 15 -5.68 -1.41 -2.52
C VAL A 15 -4.88 -1.19 -3.79
N MET A 16 -5.33 -1.84 -4.84
CA MET A 16 -4.87 -1.60 -6.21
C MET A 16 -5.81 -0.62 -6.89
N VAL A 17 -5.25 0.45 -7.43
CA VAL A 17 -6.00 1.52 -8.10
C VAL A 17 -5.48 1.73 -9.51
N THR A 18 -6.32 2.31 -10.35
CA THR A 18 -6.00 2.77 -11.70
C THR A 18 -6.61 4.16 -11.92
N GLY A 19 -6.26 4.86 -12.99
CA GLY A 19 -6.93 6.12 -13.35
C GLY A 19 -8.43 5.90 -13.54
N GLU A 20 -9.26 6.79 -13.01
CA GLU A 20 -10.72 6.62 -12.97
C GLU A 20 -11.38 6.45 -14.34
N ASN A 21 -10.75 6.95 -15.40
CA ASN A 21 -11.24 6.89 -16.78
C ASN A 21 -10.52 5.81 -17.63
N SER A 22 -9.74 4.92 -17.00
CA SER A 22 -9.00 3.87 -17.68
C SER A 22 -9.90 2.68 -18.09
N GLU A 23 -9.41 1.87 -19.02
CA GLU A 23 -10.08 0.60 -19.39
C GLU A 23 -10.15 -0.37 -18.19
N LEU A 24 -9.12 -0.39 -17.35
CA LEU A 24 -9.11 -1.20 -16.11
C LEU A 24 -10.18 -0.74 -15.13
N ALA A 25 -10.41 0.57 -15.00
CA ALA A 25 -11.49 1.09 -14.17
C ALA A 25 -12.87 0.68 -14.69
N ALA A 26 -13.06 0.69 -15.99
CA ALA A 26 -14.31 0.23 -16.62
C ALA A 26 -14.53 -1.28 -16.42
N LYS A 27 -13.45 -2.08 -16.51
CA LYS A 27 -13.52 -3.54 -16.41
C LYS A 27 -13.66 -4.04 -14.97
N TYR A 28 -12.90 -3.50 -14.04
CA TYR A 28 -12.76 -4.02 -12.66
C TYR A 28 -13.27 -3.09 -11.56
N GLY A 29 -13.60 -1.85 -11.89
CA GLY A 29 -13.96 -0.85 -10.87
C GLY A 29 -15.33 -1.07 -10.20
N ALA A 30 -16.20 -1.90 -10.79
CA ALA A 30 -17.52 -2.19 -10.21
C ALA A 30 -17.47 -3.28 -9.15
N ASP A 31 -16.75 -4.36 -9.39
CA ASP A 31 -16.67 -5.54 -8.54
C ASP A 31 -15.33 -5.69 -7.81
N GLN A 32 -14.34 -4.86 -8.15
CA GLN A 32 -12.99 -4.86 -7.58
C GLN A 32 -12.33 -6.24 -7.65
N SER A 33 -12.53 -6.93 -8.76
CA SER A 33 -12.09 -8.32 -8.98
C SER A 33 -10.65 -8.46 -9.49
N PHE A 34 -9.94 -7.35 -9.67
CA PHE A 34 -8.52 -7.36 -10.03
C PHE A 34 -7.67 -7.90 -8.88
N THR A 35 -6.74 -8.80 -9.17
CA THR A 35 -5.98 -9.53 -8.16
C THR A 35 -4.47 -9.36 -8.31
N LEU A 36 -3.71 -9.80 -7.31
CA LEU A 36 -2.24 -9.89 -7.41
C LEU A 36 -1.81 -10.86 -8.52
N ALA A 37 -2.61 -11.89 -8.82
CA ALA A 37 -2.32 -12.80 -9.92
C ALA A 37 -2.42 -12.12 -11.30
N ASP A 38 -3.33 -11.15 -11.44
CA ASP A 38 -3.40 -10.32 -12.66
C ASP A 38 -2.16 -9.44 -12.81
N VAL A 39 -1.65 -8.88 -11.71
CA VAL A 39 -0.37 -8.13 -11.71
C VAL A 39 0.78 -9.05 -12.10
N ALA A 40 0.79 -10.30 -11.62
CA ALA A 40 1.83 -11.28 -11.88
C ALA A 40 1.89 -11.79 -13.34
N THR A 41 0.92 -11.46 -14.17
CA THR A 41 1.03 -11.69 -15.64
C THR A 41 2.18 -10.89 -16.26
N GLY A 42 2.55 -9.76 -15.61
CA GLY A 42 3.55 -8.85 -16.11
C GLY A 42 3.08 -7.98 -17.29
N ASP A 43 1.77 -7.91 -17.54
CA ASP A 43 1.21 -7.14 -18.66
C ASP A 43 1.03 -5.65 -18.32
N TYR A 44 1.16 -5.28 -17.04
CA TYR A 44 0.86 -3.94 -16.54
C TYR A 44 2.09 -3.21 -16.00
N ALA A 45 2.17 -1.91 -16.27
CA ALA A 45 3.08 -1.01 -15.60
C ALA A 45 2.52 -0.67 -14.21
N VAL A 46 3.37 -0.69 -13.19
CA VAL A 46 2.95 -0.59 -11.79
C VAL A 46 3.68 0.56 -11.09
N ALA A 47 2.97 1.35 -10.29
CA ALA A 47 3.58 2.29 -9.36
C ALA A 47 3.47 1.81 -7.92
N VAL A 48 4.58 1.87 -7.20
CA VAL A 48 4.65 1.61 -5.76
C VAL A 48 5.51 2.67 -5.08
N GLY A 49 5.32 2.85 -3.78
CA GLY A 49 6.25 3.66 -2.98
C GLY A 49 7.62 2.98 -2.93
N ASP A 50 8.69 3.78 -2.86
CA ASP A 50 10.02 3.24 -2.60
C ASP A 50 10.13 2.74 -1.14
N GLU A 51 11.27 2.17 -0.76
CA GLU A 51 11.47 1.57 0.58
C GLU A 51 11.33 2.55 1.76
N SER A 52 11.32 3.86 1.51
CA SER A 52 11.06 4.90 2.51
C SER A 52 9.56 5.12 2.75
N VAL A 53 8.70 4.62 1.86
CA VAL A 53 7.25 4.78 1.89
C VAL A 53 6.59 3.51 2.44
N PRO A 54 5.93 3.55 3.61
CA PRO A 54 5.34 2.35 4.22
C PRO A 54 4.36 1.60 3.31
N ALA A 55 3.55 2.31 2.53
CA ALA A 55 2.62 1.68 1.56
C ALA A 55 3.37 0.85 0.52
N GLY A 56 4.55 1.31 0.06
CA GLY A 56 5.42 0.56 -0.85
C GLY A 56 5.93 -0.72 -0.21
N ASN A 57 6.38 -0.64 1.05
CA ASN A 57 6.87 -1.84 1.76
C ASN A 57 5.78 -2.92 1.91
N TYR A 58 4.53 -2.54 2.16
CA TYR A 58 3.41 -3.49 2.17
C TYR A 58 3.08 -4.05 0.78
N ALA A 59 3.19 -3.21 -0.25
CA ALA A 59 3.02 -3.65 -1.64
C ALA A 59 4.09 -4.68 -2.03
N ASP A 60 5.35 -4.44 -1.70
CA ASP A 60 6.46 -5.34 -1.97
C ASP A 60 6.31 -6.68 -1.24
N GLN A 61 5.84 -6.65 0.03
CA GLN A 61 5.46 -7.85 0.75
C GLN A 61 4.41 -8.66 -0.01
N ALA A 62 3.32 -8.01 -0.42
CA ALA A 62 2.24 -8.67 -1.15
C ALA A 62 2.71 -9.19 -2.53
N LEU A 63 3.45 -8.38 -3.28
CA LEU A 63 4.00 -8.74 -4.59
C LEU A 63 4.98 -9.93 -4.52
N SER A 64 5.69 -10.09 -3.40
CA SER A 64 6.57 -11.23 -3.19
C SER A 64 5.81 -12.56 -3.15
N THR A 65 4.56 -12.57 -2.69
CA THR A 65 3.73 -13.79 -2.60
C THR A 65 3.33 -14.36 -3.96
N VAL A 66 3.39 -13.53 -5.00
CA VAL A 66 3.08 -13.92 -6.40
C VAL A 66 4.32 -13.89 -7.30
N GLY A 67 5.52 -13.85 -6.70
CA GLY A 67 6.79 -13.89 -7.43
C GLY A 67 7.15 -12.61 -8.17
N CYS A 68 6.55 -11.48 -7.82
CA CYS A 68 6.80 -10.18 -8.45
C CYS A 68 7.80 -9.30 -7.70
N TYR A 69 8.28 -9.73 -6.55
CA TYR A 69 9.32 -9.08 -5.77
C TYR A 69 10.19 -10.14 -5.10
N THR A 70 11.50 -9.98 -5.13
CA THR A 70 12.46 -10.91 -4.55
C THR A 70 13.15 -10.27 -3.35
N ASP A 71 12.92 -10.82 -2.15
CA ASP A 71 13.63 -10.42 -0.93
C ASP A 71 14.94 -11.20 -0.79
N PRO A 72 16.04 -10.56 -0.33
CA PRO A 72 17.34 -11.25 -0.14
C PRO A 72 17.29 -12.45 0.82
N SER A 73 16.33 -12.49 1.74
CA SER A 73 16.16 -13.63 2.66
C SER A 73 15.52 -14.86 2.02
N GLY A 74 14.97 -14.73 0.80
CA GLY A 74 14.21 -15.78 0.13
C GLY A 74 12.82 -16.06 0.73
N LYS A 75 12.38 -15.22 1.69
CA LYS A 75 11.04 -15.28 2.29
C LYS A 75 10.07 -14.38 1.52
N THR A 76 8.78 -14.50 1.82
CA THR A 76 7.70 -13.75 1.15
C THR A 76 6.64 -13.26 2.13
N GLY A 77 5.77 -12.35 1.67
CA GLY A 77 4.61 -11.90 2.41
C GLY A 77 4.96 -11.17 3.71
N SER A 78 4.23 -11.48 4.77
CA SER A 78 4.44 -10.85 6.09
C SER A 78 5.76 -11.20 6.77
N ASP A 79 6.51 -12.17 6.24
CA ASP A 79 7.81 -12.60 6.80
C ASP A 79 8.99 -11.71 6.36
N ILE A 80 8.74 -10.79 5.41
CA ILE A 80 9.75 -9.83 4.94
C ILE A 80 9.41 -8.41 5.39
N THR A 81 10.35 -7.48 5.20
CA THR A 81 10.13 -6.06 5.48
C THR A 81 9.58 -5.30 4.27
N GLY A 82 9.74 -5.83 3.06
CA GLY A 82 9.51 -5.11 1.81
C GLY A 82 10.57 -4.05 1.53
N LYS A 83 11.81 -4.28 2.00
CA LYS A 83 12.96 -3.39 1.80
C LYS A 83 14.19 -4.18 1.38
N GLY A 84 15.03 -3.54 0.56
CA GLY A 84 16.31 -4.11 0.14
C GLY A 84 16.20 -5.25 -0.86
N GLY A 85 15.01 -5.54 -1.37
CA GLY A 85 14.79 -6.50 -2.44
C GLY A 85 14.77 -5.87 -3.83
N THR A 86 14.35 -6.64 -4.82
CA THR A 86 14.38 -6.22 -6.24
C THR A 86 13.19 -6.76 -7.01
N PHE A 87 12.84 -6.06 -8.09
CA PHE A 87 11.91 -6.52 -9.12
C PHE A 87 12.62 -7.19 -10.30
N ASP A 88 13.95 -7.14 -10.35
CA ASP A 88 14.75 -7.69 -11.45
C ASP A 88 14.52 -9.19 -11.60
N GLY A 89 14.36 -9.64 -12.83
CA GLY A 89 14.09 -11.05 -13.14
C GLY A 89 12.70 -11.55 -12.79
N THR A 90 11.82 -10.68 -12.29
CA THR A 90 10.40 -10.99 -12.03
C THR A 90 9.52 -10.58 -13.22
N PRO A 91 8.22 -10.95 -13.24
CA PRO A 91 7.29 -10.46 -14.27
C PRO A 91 7.17 -8.93 -14.33
N LEU A 92 7.56 -8.22 -13.27
CA LEU A 92 7.55 -6.75 -13.19
C LEU A 92 8.90 -6.10 -13.50
N ASP A 93 9.89 -6.85 -13.97
CA ASP A 93 11.20 -6.31 -14.35
C ASP A 93 11.03 -5.20 -15.40
N GLY A 94 11.59 -4.02 -15.10
CA GLY A 94 11.50 -2.82 -15.94
C GLY A 94 10.10 -2.17 -16.03
N LYS A 95 9.12 -2.64 -15.24
CA LYS A 95 7.73 -2.15 -15.26
C LYS A 95 7.29 -1.42 -14.00
N VAL A 96 8.17 -1.33 -13.01
CA VAL A 96 7.87 -0.68 -11.72
C VAL A 96 8.39 0.74 -11.71
N ASN A 97 7.49 1.66 -11.37
CA ASN A 97 7.76 3.07 -11.14
C ASN A 97 7.77 3.34 -9.64
N LEU A 98 8.95 3.51 -9.06
CA LEU A 98 9.15 3.79 -7.64
C LEU A 98 8.92 5.28 -7.35
N GLN A 99 8.11 5.57 -6.31
CA GLN A 99 7.76 6.92 -5.92
C GLN A 99 8.10 7.20 -4.45
N THR A 100 8.50 8.43 -4.17
CA THR A 100 8.91 8.89 -2.82
C THR A 100 7.75 9.26 -1.90
N SER A 101 6.51 9.16 -2.36
CA SER A 101 5.31 9.39 -1.56
C SER A 101 4.09 8.69 -2.16
N VAL A 102 3.13 8.33 -1.31
CA VAL A 102 1.86 7.71 -1.74
C VAL A 102 1.05 8.66 -2.64
N GLY A 103 1.13 9.97 -2.41
CA GLY A 103 0.47 10.95 -3.27
C GLY A 103 1.03 10.94 -4.70
N ASN A 104 2.34 10.76 -4.86
CA ASN A 104 2.95 10.61 -6.18
C ASN A 104 2.56 9.27 -6.82
N VAL A 105 2.45 8.19 -6.04
CA VAL A 105 1.93 6.89 -6.52
C VAL A 105 0.52 7.05 -7.11
N CYS A 106 -0.39 7.75 -6.40
CA CYS A 106 -1.73 8.05 -6.92
C CYS A 106 -1.68 8.84 -8.23
N LYS A 107 -0.82 9.87 -8.31
CA LYS A 107 -0.67 10.70 -9.52
C LYS A 107 -0.19 9.92 -10.73
N GLN A 108 0.65 8.91 -10.56
CA GLN A 108 1.08 8.04 -11.67
C GLN A 108 -0.09 7.28 -12.28
N ALA A 109 -1.00 6.76 -11.45
CA ALA A 109 -2.21 6.08 -11.92
C ALA A 109 -3.22 7.08 -12.52
N GLU A 110 -3.46 8.22 -11.84
CA GLU A 110 -4.37 9.27 -12.31
C GLU A 110 -4.00 9.77 -13.72
N SER A 111 -2.71 10.01 -13.96
CA SER A 111 -2.19 10.50 -15.23
C SER A 111 -2.11 9.45 -16.33
N GLY A 112 -2.31 8.16 -16.01
CA GLY A 112 -2.11 7.06 -16.93
C GLY A 112 -0.63 6.74 -17.23
N ALA A 113 0.30 7.24 -16.41
CA ALA A 113 1.72 6.91 -16.55
C ALA A 113 2.01 5.44 -16.17
N VAL A 114 1.16 4.84 -15.35
CA VAL A 114 1.11 3.43 -15.03
C VAL A 114 -0.32 2.91 -15.13
N ASP A 115 -0.46 1.59 -15.26
CA ASP A 115 -1.77 0.94 -15.33
C ASP A 115 -2.36 0.71 -13.94
N VAL A 116 -1.51 0.32 -12.98
CA VAL A 116 -1.91 -0.07 -11.62
C VAL A 116 -1.01 0.63 -10.60
N ALA A 117 -1.57 1.04 -9.48
CA ALA A 117 -0.83 1.60 -8.36
C ALA A 117 -1.30 1.00 -7.03
N PHE A 118 -0.37 0.89 -6.06
CA PHE A 118 -0.65 0.38 -4.71
C PHE A 118 -0.68 1.54 -3.71
N VAL A 119 -1.82 1.74 -3.08
CA VAL A 119 -2.06 2.83 -2.12
C VAL A 119 -2.95 2.35 -0.99
N TYR A 120 -3.12 3.15 0.06
CA TYR A 120 -4.12 2.86 1.09
C TYR A 120 -5.52 3.22 0.62
N SER A 121 -6.54 2.52 1.10
CA SER A 121 -7.94 2.84 0.78
C SER A 121 -8.31 4.28 1.15
N SER A 122 -7.73 4.84 2.22
CA SER A 122 -7.90 6.24 2.63
C SER A 122 -7.34 7.25 1.63
N ASP A 123 -6.28 6.89 0.88
CA ASP A 123 -5.65 7.78 -0.09
C ASP A 123 -6.53 8.02 -1.32
N VAL A 124 -7.37 7.06 -1.67
CA VAL A 124 -8.33 7.19 -2.78
C VAL A 124 -9.28 8.38 -2.54
N TYR A 125 -9.75 8.53 -1.31
CA TYR A 125 -10.60 9.67 -0.93
C TYR A 125 -9.82 10.98 -0.80
N ARG A 126 -8.57 10.88 -0.37
CA ARG A 126 -7.72 12.05 -0.13
C ARG A 126 -7.25 12.72 -1.41
N PHE A 127 -6.85 11.94 -2.41
CA PHE A 127 -6.24 12.46 -3.64
C PHE A 127 -7.20 12.52 -4.82
N GLY A 128 -8.16 11.58 -4.91
CA GLY A 128 -9.11 11.49 -6.03
C GLY A 128 -8.45 11.05 -7.34
N GLY A 129 -9.19 11.13 -8.44
CA GLY A 129 -8.70 10.84 -9.79
C GLY A 129 -8.38 9.37 -10.08
N VAL A 130 -8.53 8.49 -9.09
CA VAL A 130 -8.26 7.06 -9.20
C VAL A 130 -9.45 6.22 -8.77
N LYS A 131 -9.55 5.01 -9.32
CA LYS A 131 -10.59 4.03 -9.03
C LYS A 131 -9.96 2.77 -8.42
N VAL A 132 -10.54 2.29 -7.31
CA VAL A 132 -10.17 0.97 -6.76
C VAL A 132 -10.63 -0.12 -7.73
N ILE A 133 -9.70 -1.01 -8.10
CA ILE A 133 -9.96 -2.16 -8.96
C ILE A 133 -9.77 -3.49 -8.23
N GLY A 134 -9.11 -3.49 -7.08
CA GLY A 134 -8.94 -4.68 -6.24
C GLY A 134 -8.40 -4.34 -4.87
N VAL A 135 -8.67 -5.20 -3.90
CA VAL A 135 -8.14 -5.13 -2.54
C VAL A 135 -7.01 -6.16 -2.41
N VAL A 136 -5.88 -5.73 -1.87
CA VAL A 136 -4.76 -6.64 -1.60
C VAL A 136 -5.12 -7.52 -0.39
N PRO A 137 -5.01 -8.86 -0.49
CA PRO A 137 -5.36 -9.74 0.60
C PRO A 137 -4.50 -9.48 1.85
N ASN A 138 -5.15 -9.35 3.01
CA ASN A 138 -4.49 -8.99 4.28
C ASN A 138 -3.49 -10.05 4.80
N ASP A 139 -3.54 -11.27 4.31
CA ASP A 139 -2.59 -12.35 4.64
C ASP A 139 -1.30 -12.28 3.82
N THR A 140 -1.23 -11.43 2.80
CA THR A 140 -0.05 -11.25 1.94
C THR A 140 0.96 -10.23 2.46
N HIS A 141 0.60 -9.46 3.49
CA HIS A 141 1.45 -8.43 4.09
C HIS A 141 1.21 -8.30 5.60
N LYS A 142 2.09 -7.59 6.30
CA LYS A 142 1.89 -7.25 7.71
C LYS A 142 0.67 -6.37 7.89
N LYS A 143 0.05 -6.46 9.08
CA LYS A 143 -1.09 -5.61 9.44
C LYS A 143 -0.72 -4.13 9.32
N ILE A 144 -1.57 -3.37 8.65
CA ILE A 144 -1.45 -1.92 8.53
C ILE A 144 -2.22 -1.30 9.68
N ILE A 145 -1.50 -0.69 10.62
CA ILE A 145 -2.04 -0.18 11.88
C ILE A 145 -1.64 1.29 12.01
N TYR A 146 -2.58 2.12 12.43
CA TYR A 146 -2.34 3.49 12.89
C TYR A 146 -2.43 3.51 14.41
N PRO A 147 -1.29 3.42 15.11
CA PRO A 147 -1.30 3.49 16.57
C PRO A 147 -1.48 4.92 17.06
N ALA A 148 -2.13 5.06 18.20
CA ALA A 148 -2.18 6.31 18.95
C ALA A 148 -1.58 6.10 20.34
N ALA A 149 -1.03 7.17 20.91
CA ALA A 149 -0.48 7.18 22.26
C ALA A 149 -0.38 8.62 22.79
N VAL A 150 -0.42 8.78 24.10
CA VAL A 150 -0.16 10.06 24.74
C VAL A 150 1.36 10.35 24.74
N CYS A 151 1.75 11.60 24.49
CA CYS A 151 3.14 12.00 24.61
C CYS A 151 3.53 12.12 26.09
N THR A 152 4.66 11.55 26.50
CA THR A 152 5.16 11.60 27.89
C THR A 152 5.35 13.02 28.42
N ASP A 153 5.74 13.94 27.54
CA ASP A 153 5.99 15.36 27.92
C ASP A 153 4.76 16.26 27.69
N SER A 154 3.58 15.67 27.46
CA SER A 154 2.35 16.43 27.24
C SER A 154 1.95 17.18 28.53
N LYS A 155 1.68 18.48 28.39
CA LYS A 155 1.10 19.29 29.47
C LYS A 155 -0.41 19.10 29.63
N GLN A 156 -1.03 18.29 28.72
CA GLN A 156 -2.45 18.01 28.65
C GLN A 156 -2.68 16.48 28.56
N ALA A 157 -1.89 15.71 29.35
CA ALA A 157 -1.91 14.25 29.27
C ALA A 157 -3.30 13.65 29.60
N GLU A 158 -4.00 14.20 30.58
CA GLU A 158 -5.36 13.76 30.97
C GLU A 158 -6.36 13.99 29.82
N ALA A 159 -6.39 15.20 29.27
CA ALA A 159 -7.29 15.51 28.14
C ALA A 159 -6.95 14.68 26.88
N ALA A 160 -5.66 14.40 26.66
CA ALA A 160 -5.23 13.52 25.56
C ALA A 160 -5.70 12.08 25.78
N ALA A 161 -5.62 11.56 27.02
CA ALA A 161 -6.11 10.24 27.36
C ALA A 161 -7.63 10.14 27.20
N GLU A 162 -8.38 11.11 27.71
CA GLU A 162 -9.84 11.18 27.51
C GLU A 162 -10.23 11.20 26.04
N PHE A 163 -9.50 11.94 25.18
CA PHE A 163 -9.73 11.97 23.73
C PHE A 163 -9.50 10.61 23.09
N LEU A 164 -8.50 9.86 23.56
CA LEU A 164 -8.18 8.53 23.01
C LEU A 164 -9.17 7.46 23.47
N ASP A 165 -9.81 7.63 24.64
CA ASP A 165 -10.83 6.71 25.17
C ASP A 165 -12.23 6.97 24.58
N TRP A 166 -12.40 8.05 23.85
CA TRP A 166 -13.66 8.48 23.23
C TRP A 166 -13.91 7.75 21.90
#